data_7923cda43d41b06f31ba84166b4759cc
#
_entry.id   7923cda43d41b06f31ba84166b4759cc
#
_cell.length_a   1.000
_cell.length_b   1.000
_cell.length_c   1.000
_cell.angle_alpha   90.00
_cell.angle_beta   90.00
_cell.angle_gamma   90.00
#
_symmetry.space_group_name_H-M   'P 1'
#
loop_
_entity.id
_entity.type
_entity.pdbx_description
1 polymer ?
#
loop_
_entity_poly.entity_id
_entity_poly.type
_entity_poly.pdbx_seq_one_letter_code
_entity_poly.pdbx_strand_id
1 'polypeptide(L)'
;NWSIMPGTYRGVNAGADFGRLSLAAAWADEYKSPWFVNMNRFRKNDGETSVPWLWSAGVRYAFESGLTLELGYGASKDHLQNAHFKSSYRTGGGAGPLTVGYHAYFMNDSDDSGKSENDNFDGLASLHYLFGKYEVPPWTFRLEGTYVRAPMSGPQSQGQFAYRLTDRSGSSSGAFDVWWDARSDWNADNEKAAYCGVMRTLDDLLPIAGFSAGAGAAFGFDGRGYGTAEHLKEWAFTFDLNYVKPDGPLEGGFVKLHYTEYRNGTSQPSWGTYRNAFQSEHDLKLLIGIPFSL
;
A
#
# COMPACT_ATOMS: atom_id res chain seq x y z
N ASN A 1 -8.14 4.48 -1.08
CA ASN A 1 -8.99 3.48 -0.44
C ASN A 1 -10.35 3.46 -1.15
N TRP A 2 -10.67 2.40 -1.87
CA TRP A 2 -11.89 2.25 -2.67
C TRP A 2 -13.09 1.69 -1.87
N SER A 3 -12.91 1.46 -0.58
CA SER A 3 -13.96 1.01 0.33
C SER A 3 -14.41 2.15 1.24
N ILE A 4 -15.70 2.44 1.22
CA ILE A 4 -16.34 3.43 2.10
C ILE A 4 -16.40 2.93 3.55
N MET A 5 -16.48 1.60 3.73
CA MET A 5 -16.54 0.98 5.05
C MET A 5 -15.18 0.33 5.35
N PRO A 6 -14.51 0.66 6.47
CA PRO A 6 -13.29 -0.02 6.86
C PRO A 6 -13.57 -1.46 7.26
N GLY A 7 -12.59 -2.33 7.07
CA GLY A 7 -12.60 -3.65 7.71
C GLY A 7 -12.56 -3.50 9.23
N THR A 8 -13.24 -4.40 9.93
CA THR A 8 -13.38 -4.36 11.39
C THR A 8 -12.78 -5.61 12.00
N TYR A 9 -11.98 -5.46 13.05
CA TYR A 9 -11.40 -6.58 13.78
C TYR A 9 -12.08 -6.78 15.12
N ARG A 10 -12.28 -8.03 15.52
CA ARG A 10 -12.53 -8.37 16.93
C ARG A 10 -11.18 -8.61 17.60
N GLY A 11 -10.87 -7.82 18.60
CA GLY A 11 -9.56 -7.90 19.24
C GLY A 11 -9.33 -6.79 20.25
N VAL A 12 -8.09 -6.63 20.64
CA VAL A 12 -7.62 -5.57 21.54
C VAL A 12 -6.42 -4.90 20.94
N ASN A 13 -6.30 -3.58 21.18
CA ASN A 13 -5.11 -2.82 20.86
C ASN A 13 -4.72 -1.94 22.04
N ALA A 14 -3.45 -1.65 22.14
CA ALA A 14 -2.90 -0.71 23.10
C ALA A 14 -1.80 0.11 22.45
N GLY A 15 -1.69 1.38 22.83
CA GLY A 15 -0.63 2.26 22.39
C GLY A 15 -0.25 3.22 23.51
N ALA A 16 0.99 3.68 23.49
CA ALA A 16 1.51 4.67 24.45
C ALA A 16 2.53 5.57 23.74
N ASP A 17 2.43 6.87 24.04
CA ASP A 17 3.35 7.89 23.56
C ASP A 17 4.15 8.46 24.73
N PHE A 18 5.47 8.42 24.60
CA PHE A 18 6.45 8.94 25.56
C PHE A 18 7.29 10.03 24.88
N GLY A 19 6.65 11.16 24.59
CA GLY A 19 7.27 12.25 23.85
C GLY A 19 7.60 11.86 22.41
N ARG A 20 8.84 11.46 22.16
CA ARG A 20 9.31 11.06 20.81
C ARG A 20 9.22 9.56 20.52
N LEU A 21 8.95 8.78 21.56
CA LEU A 21 8.79 7.32 21.46
C LEU A 21 7.31 6.99 21.46
N SER A 22 6.87 6.29 20.42
CA SER A 22 5.53 5.68 20.34
C SER A 22 5.66 4.17 20.32
N LEU A 23 4.82 3.50 21.09
CA LEU A 23 4.67 2.05 21.13
C LEU A 23 3.24 1.69 20.82
N ALA A 24 3.05 0.60 20.06
CA ALA A 24 1.72 0.07 19.79
C ALA A 24 1.76 -1.45 19.70
N ALA A 25 0.67 -2.09 20.13
CA ALA A 25 0.44 -3.52 19.94
C ALA A 25 -1.04 -3.80 19.68
N ALA A 26 -1.33 -4.84 18.90
CA ALA A 26 -2.68 -5.29 18.63
C ALA A 26 -2.73 -6.83 18.61
N TRP A 27 -3.87 -7.37 18.98
CA TRP A 27 -4.21 -8.77 18.88
C TRP A 27 -5.65 -8.91 18.37
N ALA A 28 -5.91 -9.87 17.47
CA ALA A 28 -7.25 -10.11 16.94
C ALA A 28 -7.48 -11.61 16.65
N ASP A 29 -8.74 -12.06 16.69
CA ASP A 29 -9.16 -13.42 16.39
C ASP A 29 -10.24 -13.52 15.31
N GLU A 30 -10.88 -12.42 14.95
CA GLU A 30 -11.86 -12.36 13.87
C GLU A 30 -11.76 -11.03 13.09
N TYR A 31 -12.29 -11.07 11.90
CA TYR A 31 -12.31 -9.93 10.98
C TYR A 31 -13.63 -9.89 10.21
N LYS A 32 -14.10 -8.68 9.91
CA LYS A 32 -15.21 -8.40 9.02
C LYS A 32 -14.72 -7.51 7.89
N SER A 33 -14.68 -8.06 6.69
CA SER A 33 -14.44 -7.28 5.47
C SER A 33 -15.58 -6.30 5.21
N PRO A 34 -15.35 -5.17 4.52
CA PRO A 34 -16.39 -4.20 4.20
C PRO A 34 -17.61 -4.78 3.49
N TRP A 35 -17.43 -5.86 2.75
CA TRP A 35 -18.48 -6.55 1.97
C TRP A 35 -19.06 -7.77 2.64
N PHE A 36 -18.63 -8.12 3.87
CA PHE A 36 -19.24 -9.21 4.66
C PHE A 36 -20.25 -8.67 5.67
N VAL A 37 -21.32 -9.42 5.87
CA VAL A 37 -22.34 -9.09 6.87
C VAL A 37 -21.85 -9.46 8.29
N ASN A 38 -21.15 -10.59 8.42
CA ASN A 38 -20.74 -11.15 9.69
C ASN A 38 -19.22 -11.08 9.93
N MET A 39 -18.83 -11.14 11.21
CA MET A 39 -17.45 -11.43 11.60
C MET A 39 -17.10 -12.86 11.20
N ASN A 40 -15.87 -13.07 10.75
CA ASN A 40 -15.36 -14.36 10.33
C ASN A 40 -14.00 -14.62 11.00
N ARG A 41 -13.74 -15.88 11.30
CA ARG A 41 -12.39 -16.29 11.68
C ARG A 41 -11.43 -16.12 10.55
N PHE A 42 -10.19 -15.78 10.88
CA PHE A 42 -9.10 -15.78 9.91
C PHE A 42 -8.89 -17.17 9.34
N ARG A 43 -8.42 -17.23 8.09
CA ARG A 43 -8.18 -18.49 7.38
C ARG A 43 -6.89 -18.45 6.61
N LYS A 44 -6.30 -19.63 6.38
CA LYS A 44 -5.22 -19.84 5.43
C LYS A 44 -5.74 -19.75 3.98
N ASN A 45 -4.84 -19.81 3.03
CA ASN A 45 -5.14 -19.73 1.59
C ASN A 45 -6.08 -20.82 1.08
N ASP A 46 -6.09 -22.00 1.69
CA ASP A 46 -7.04 -23.08 1.39
C ASP A 46 -8.50 -22.66 1.59
N GLY A 47 -8.74 -21.58 2.35
CA GLY A 47 -10.07 -21.10 2.69
C GLY A 47 -10.82 -21.94 3.74
N GLU A 48 -10.21 -23.00 4.24
CA GLU A 48 -10.79 -23.98 5.18
C GLU A 48 -10.09 -23.95 6.53
N THR A 49 -8.75 -23.97 6.54
CA THR A 49 -7.96 -24.00 7.77
C THR A 49 -8.04 -22.67 8.51
N SER A 50 -8.57 -22.74 9.73
CA SER A 50 -8.72 -21.57 10.59
C SER A 50 -7.39 -21.14 11.20
N VAL A 51 -7.09 -19.83 11.13
CA VAL A 51 -6.04 -19.17 11.89
C VAL A 51 -6.67 -18.57 13.15
N PRO A 52 -6.36 -19.11 14.34
CA PRO A 52 -7.10 -18.77 15.57
C PRO A 52 -6.87 -17.34 16.04
N TRP A 53 -5.71 -16.75 15.76
CA TRP A 53 -5.38 -15.37 16.13
C TRP A 53 -4.19 -14.84 15.33
N LEU A 54 -4.08 -13.53 15.33
CA LEU A 54 -2.91 -12.79 14.90
C LEU A 54 -2.57 -11.69 15.92
N TRP A 55 -1.32 -11.24 15.90
CA TRP A 55 -0.87 -10.10 16.67
C TRP A 55 0.17 -9.29 15.91
N SER A 56 0.34 -8.05 16.31
CA SER A 56 1.43 -7.18 15.84
C SER A 56 1.87 -6.23 16.96
N ALA A 57 3.14 -5.83 16.92
CA ALA A 57 3.68 -4.79 17.78
C ALA A 57 4.67 -3.92 17.00
N GLY A 58 4.78 -2.66 17.38
CA GLY A 58 5.67 -1.72 16.72
C GLY A 58 6.19 -0.63 17.66
N VAL A 59 7.31 -0.07 17.26
CA VAL A 59 7.96 1.06 17.91
C VAL A 59 8.33 2.11 16.87
N ARG A 60 8.09 3.38 17.20
CA ARG A 60 8.48 4.53 16.39
C ARG A 60 9.21 5.53 17.26
N TYR A 61 10.31 6.07 16.73
CA TYR A 61 11.06 7.13 17.39
C TYR A 61 11.31 8.30 16.43
N ALA A 62 10.92 9.51 16.84
CA ALA A 62 11.10 10.75 16.10
C ALA A 62 12.23 11.59 16.72
N PHE A 63 13.37 11.70 16.01
CA PHE A 63 14.53 12.49 16.44
C PHE A 63 14.32 13.99 16.20
N GLU A 64 14.97 14.84 17.00
CA GLU A 64 14.96 16.29 16.78
C GLU A 64 15.54 16.72 15.44
N SER A 65 16.44 15.93 14.91
CA SER A 65 17.07 16.17 13.60
C SER A 65 16.10 16.08 12.41
N GLY A 66 14.85 15.63 12.61
CA GLY A 66 13.90 15.32 11.55
C GLY A 66 13.95 13.88 11.05
N LEU A 67 14.84 13.04 11.59
CA LEU A 67 14.86 11.61 11.33
C LEU A 67 13.73 10.91 12.10
N THR A 68 13.00 10.03 11.46
CA THR A 68 12.05 9.12 12.11
C THR A 68 12.41 7.68 11.75
N LEU A 69 12.44 6.82 12.76
CA LEU A 69 12.64 5.37 12.60
C LEU A 69 11.42 4.63 13.13
N GLU A 70 11.01 3.58 12.43
CA GLU A 70 9.91 2.70 12.83
C GLU A 70 10.28 1.25 12.57
N LEU A 71 9.99 0.38 13.53
CA LEU A 71 10.08 -1.06 13.44
C LEU A 71 8.75 -1.66 13.82
N GLY A 72 8.30 -2.64 13.09
CA GLY A 72 7.12 -3.43 13.42
C GLY A 72 7.34 -4.91 13.14
N TYR A 73 6.66 -5.72 13.92
CA TYR A 73 6.61 -7.17 13.74
C TYR A 73 5.23 -7.69 14.06
N GLY A 74 4.79 -8.72 13.34
CA GLY A 74 3.52 -9.39 13.58
C GLY A 74 3.56 -10.84 13.14
N ALA A 75 2.65 -11.63 13.67
CA ALA A 75 2.53 -13.04 13.32
C ALA A 75 1.07 -13.51 13.44
N SER A 76 0.70 -14.44 12.61
CA SER A 76 -0.48 -15.28 12.75
C SER A 76 -0.09 -16.69 13.19
N LYS A 77 -0.97 -17.35 13.91
CA LYS A 77 -0.68 -18.67 14.49
C LYS A 77 -0.42 -19.71 13.39
N ASP A 78 0.79 -20.28 13.40
CA ASP A 78 1.24 -21.35 12.50
C ASP A 78 0.97 -21.07 11.00
N HIS A 79 1.17 -19.80 10.59
CA HIS A 79 0.94 -19.40 9.20
C HIS A 79 1.96 -18.35 8.73
N LEU A 80 1.71 -17.06 8.91
CA LEU A 80 2.54 -15.99 8.36
C LEU A 80 3.19 -15.15 9.46
N GLN A 81 4.35 -14.62 9.16
CA GLN A 81 5.05 -13.61 9.96
C GLN A 81 5.35 -12.41 9.08
N ASN A 82 5.25 -11.22 9.64
CA ASN A 82 5.66 -10.01 8.96
C ASN A 82 6.59 -9.16 9.82
N ALA A 83 7.44 -8.40 9.15
CA ALA A 83 8.25 -7.37 9.78
C ALA A 83 8.36 -6.18 8.84
N HIS A 84 8.53 -4.98 9.40
CA HIS A 84 8.93 -3.83 8.61
C HIS A 84 9.96 -2.98 9.33
N PHE A 85 10.78 -2.34 8.54
CA PHE A 85 11.63 -1.22 8.94
C PHE A 85 11.28 -0.02 8.09
N LYS A 86 11.06 1.16 8.71
CA LYS A 86 10.87 2.41 8.02
C LYS A 86 11.81 3.46 8.57
N SER A 87 12.43 4.21 7.68
CA SER A 87 13.18 5.40 8.00
C SER A 87 12.76 6.55 7.09
N SER A 88 12.61 7.73 7.66
CA SER A 88 12.38 8.95 6.89
C SER A 88 13.12 10.12 7.52
N TYR A 89 13.62 11.01 6.67
CA TYR A 89 14.29 12.23 7.08
C TYR A 89 13.64 13.42 6.38
N ARG A 90 13.20 14.42 7.17
CA ARG A 90 12.62 15.66 6.68
C ARG A 90 13.58 16.82 6.96
N THR A 91 14.03 17.48 5.90
CA THR A 91 14.83 18.71 6.05
C THR A 91 13.92 19.88 6.42
N GLY A 92 14.46 20.79 7.20
CA GLY A 92 13.86 22.11 7.40
C GLY A 92 14.66 23.18 6.65
N GLY A 93 14.03 24.01 5.85
CA GLY A 93 14.69 25.18 5.24
C GLY A 93 14.83 25.14 3.72
N GLY A 94 15.48 26.15 3.14
CA GLY A 94 15.59 26.35 1.70
C GLY A 94 14.27 26.86 1.09
N ALA A 95 14.02 26.52 -0.17
CA ALA A 95 12.78 26.87 -0.87
C ALA A 95 11.56 26.08 -0.37
N GLY A 96 11.81 24.97 0.35
CA GLY A 96 10.78 24.11 0.94
C GLY A 96 11.36 22.82 1.52
N PRO A 97 10.58 22.06 2.31
CA PRO A 97 11.05 20.82 2.90
C PRO A 97 11.22 19.71 1.86
N LEU A 98 12.34 18.99 1.99
CA LEU A 98 12.58 17.71 1.31
C LEU A 98 12.40 16.58 2.32
N THR A 99 11.53 15.63 2.03
CA THR A 99 11.43 14.38 2.78
C THR A 99 11.98 13.25 1.92
N VAL A 100 12.92 12.49 2.45
CA VAL A 100 13.44 11.26 1.83
C VAL A 100 13.23 10.11 2.79
N GLY A 101 13.03 8.90 2.27
CA GLY A 101 12.86 7.76 3.15
C GLY A 101 13.06 6.44 2.44
N TYR A 102 13.30 5.41 3.26
CA TYR A 102 13.42 4.03 2.85
C TYR A 102 12.58 3.16 3.76
N HIS A 103 11.74 2.33 3.16
CA HIS A 103 10.96 1.32 3.86
C HIS A 103 11.30 -0.07 3.32
N ALA A 104 11.40 -1.02 4.22
CA ALA A 104 11.55 -2.43 3.89
C ALA A 104 10.46 -3.24 4.61
N TYR A 105 9.78 -4.08 3.87
CA TYR A 105 8.73 -4.97 4.35
C TYR A 105 9.15 -6.40 4.07
N PHE A 106 8.99 -7.27 5.04
CA PHE A 106 9.34 -8.68 4.96
C PHE A 106 8.14 -9.53 5.35
N MET A 107 7.94 -10.60 4.62
CA MET A 107 6.96 -11.63 4.94
C MET A 107 7.64 -12.97 4.91
N ASN A 108 7.36 -13.80 5.91
CA ASN A 108 7.82 -15.18 5.95
C ASN A 108 6.60 -16.11 6.06
N ASP A 109 6.53 -17.04 5.12
CA ASP A 109 5.63 -18.17 5.21
C ASP A 109 6.27 -19.22 6.11
N SER A 110 5.71 -19.44 7.28
CA SER A 110 6.16 -20.43 8.27
C SER A 110 5.32 -21.71 8.23
N ASP A 111 4.42 -21.84 7.25
CA ASP A 111 3.61 -23.03 7.09
C ASP A 111 4.40 -24.14 6.38
N ASP A 112 4.97 -25.06 7.16
CA ASP A 112 5.67 -26.24 6.67
C ASP A 112 4.76 -27.23 5.90
N SER A 113 3.45 -27.07 5.94
CA SER A 113 2.52 -27.88 5.13
C SER A 113 2.70 -27.63 3.63
N GLY A 114 3.38 -26.55 3.28
CA GLY A 114 4.16 -26.35 2.07
C GLY A 114 3.41 -26.44 0.76
N LYS A 115 2.09 -26.33 0.72
CA LYS A 115 1.34 -26.58 -0.51
C LYS A 115 -0.10 -26.09 -0.44
N SER A 116 -0.34 -24.92 0.12
CA SER A 116 -1.61 -24.31 -0.15
C SER A 116 -1.62 -23.86 -1.61
N GLU A 117 -2.65 -24.25 -2.32
CA GLU A 117 -2.78 -24.02 -3.77
C GLU A 117 -2.87 -22.54 -4.18
N ASN A 118 -2.72 -21.61 -3.25
CA ASN A 118 -2.89 -20.18 -3.46
C ASN A 118 -1.91 -19.32 -2.65
N ASP A 119 -0.70 -19.78 -2.37
CA ASP A 119 0.31 -18.98 -1.68
C ASP A 119 0.74 -17.80 -2.54
N ASN A 120 0.79 -16.62 -1.94
CA ASN A 120 1.26 -15.42 -2.64
C ASN A 120 2.75 -15.55 -2.99
N PHE A 121 3.51 -16.22 -2.12
CA PHE A 121 4.96 -16.44 -2.25
C PHE A 121 5.38 -17.65 -1.41
N ASP A 122 6.61 -18.13 -1.64
CA ASP A 122 7.22 -19.22 -0.87
C ASP A 122 8.35 -18.70 0.01
N GLY A 123 8.37 -19.12 1.28
CA GLY A 123 9.42 -18.78 2.24
C GLY A 123 9.46 -17.28 2.53
N LEU A 124 10.59 -16.64 2.27
CA LEU A 124 10.80 -15.23 2.58
C LEU A 124 10.56 -14.33 1.36
N ALA A 125 9.58 -13.48 1.46
CA ALA A 125 9.32 -12.39 0.51
C ALA A 125 9.71 -11.03 1.10
N SER A 126 10.05 -10.07 0.23
CA SER A 126 10.36 -8.68 0.62
C SER A 126 9.91 -7.66 -0.40
N LEU A 127 9.58 -6.47 0.08
CA LEU A 127 9.37 -5.27 -0.72
C LEU A 127 10.24 -4.15 -0.14
N HIS A 128 11.02 -3.54 -1.00
CA HIS A 128 11.88 -2.39 -0.70
C HIS A 128 11.32 -1.16 -1.40
N TYR A 129 11.19 -0.06 -0.67
CA TYR A 129 10.61 1.19 -1.16
C TYR A 129 11.51 2.37 -0.79
N LEU A 130 11.92 3.13 -1.78
CA LEU A 130 12.67 4.37 -1.63
C LEU A 130 11.81 5.52 -2.16
N PHE A 131 11.77 6.65 -1.45
CA PHE A 131 11.00 7.80 -1.87
C PHE A 131 11.67 9.13 -1.56
N GLY A 132 11.35 10.13 -2.39
CA GLY A 132 11.64 11.54 -2.17
C GLY A 132 10.38 12.37 -2.45
N LYS A 133 10.08 13.30 -1.53
CA LYS A 133 9.01 14.29 -1.68
C LYS A 133 9.58 15.68 -1.45
N TYR A 134 9.50 16.56 -2.44
CA TYR A 134 9.92 17.95 -2.34
C TYR A 134 8.73 18.89 -2.43
N GLU A 135 8.54 19.72 -1.41
CA GLU A 135 7.41 20.64 -1.27
C GLU A 135 7.93 22.07 -1.40
N VAL A 136 7.74 22.68 -2.55
CA VAL A 136 8.07 24.09 -2.83
C VAL A 136 6.82 24.79 -3.37
N PRO A 137 6.03 25.46 -2.50
CA PRO A 137 4.78 26.07 -2.93
C PRO A 137 4.92 26.93 -4.19
N PRO A 138 3.99 26.82 -5.16
CA PRO A 138 2.75 26.04 -5.12
C PRO A 138 2.91 24.57 -5.54
N TRP A 139 4.13 24.05 -5.69
CA TRP A 139 4.44 22.74 -6.23
C TRP A 139 4.81 21.71 -5.18
N THR A 140 4.42 20.46 -5.44
CA THR A 140 4.92 19.27 -4.75
C THR A 140 5.38 18.25 -5.80
N PHE A 141 6.60 17.76 -5.63
CA PHE A 141 7.21 16.74 -6.50
C PHE A 141 7.40 15.44 -5.71
N ARG A 142 7.18 14.31 -6.37
CA ARG A 142 7.41 12.97 -5.80
C ARG A 142 8.25 12.15 -6.77
N LEU A 143 9.22 11.41 -6.23
CA LEU A 143 10.01 10.41 -6.95
C LEU A 143 10.12 9.19 -6.05
N GLU A 144 9.73 8.03 -6.53
CA GLU A 144 9.63 6.81 -5.73
C GLU A 144 10.11 5.61 -6.55
N GLY A 145 10.59 4.59 -5.86
CA GLY A 145 11.00 3.34 -6.48
C GLY A 145 10.76 2.15 -5.57
N THR A 146 10.41 1.02 -6.17
CA THR A 146 10.21 -0.25 -5.47
C THR A 146 11.06 -1.36 -6.09
N TYR A 147 11.40 -2.33 -5.25
CA TYR A 147 11.91 -3.62 -5.66
C TYR A 147 11.23 -4.71 -4.85
N VAL A 148 10.74 -5.73 -5.52
CA VAL A 148 10.00 -6.83 -4.92
C VAL A 148 10.75 -8.15 -5.12
N ARG A 149 10.75 -8.97 -4.08
CA ARG A 149 11.10 -10.37 -4.13
C ARG A 149 9.98 -11.18 -3.49
N ALA A 150 9.31 -12.01 -4.28
CA ALA A 150 8.24 -12.90 -3.86
C ALA A 150 8.42 -14.26 -4.53
N PRO A 151 9.34 -15.13 -4.02
CA PRO A 151 9.73 -16.37 -4.66
C PRO A 151 8.54 -17.30 -4.92
N MET A 152 8.66 -18.11 -5.97
CA MET A 152 7.67 -19.11 -6.38
C MET A 152 8.31 -20.49 -6.44
N SER A 153 7.69 -21.51 -5.82
CA SER A 153 8.13 -22.90 -5.91
C SER A 153 7.30 -23.73 -6.88
N GLY A 154 6.15 -23.26 -7.30
CA GLY A 154 5.26 -24.02 -8.16
C GLY A 154 4.19 -23.17 -8.84
N PRO A 155 3.33 -23.80 -9.70
CA PRO A 155 2.30 -23.09 -10.45
C PRO A 155 1.21 -22.48 -9.59
N GLN A 156 1.12 -22.87 -8.35
CA GLN A 156 0.12 -22.38 -7.40
C GLN A 156 0.59 -21.13 -6.66
N SER A 157 1.90 -20.94 -6.57
CA SER A 157 2.47 -19.72 -5.99
C SER A 157 2.26 -18.54 -6.96
N GLN A 158 1.77 -17.43 -6.43
CA GLN A 158 1.37 -16.28 -7.22
C GLN A 158 2.55 -15.39 -7.62
N GLY A 159 3.69 -15.52 -6.92
CA GLY A 159 4.84 -14.65 -7.14
C GLY A 159 4.51 -13.18 -6.86
N GLN A 160 3.85 -12.92 -5.75
CA GLN A 160 3.30 -11.62 -5.42
C GLN A 160 3.58 -11.26 -3.97
N PHE A 161 4.13 -10.09 -3.72
CA PHE A 161 4.28 -9.59 -2.36
C PHE A 161 2.94 -9.11 -1.81
N ALA A 162 2.50 -9.71 -0.71
CA ALA A 162 1.30 -9.30 0.00
C ALA A 162 1.61 -9.14 1.49
N TYR A 163 1.60 -7.91 2.01
CA TYR A 163 1.88 -7.61 3.41
C TYR A 163 0.64 -7.86 4.27
N ARG A 164 0.34 -9.15 4.51
CA ARG A 164 -0.83 -9.62 5.25
C ARG A 164 -0.43 -10.75 6.19
N LEU A 165 -1.19 -10.95 7.26
CA LEU A 165 -1.00 -12.07 8.19
C LEU A 165 -2.02 -13.19 7.97
N THR A 166 -2.94 -13.01 7.03
CA THR A 166 -3.95 -14.01 6.63
C THR A 166 -4.43 -13.74 5.21
N ASP A 167 -4.92 -14.74 4.49
CA ASP A 167 -5.14 -14.64 3.05
C ASP A 167 -6.59 -14.62 2.60
N ARG A 168 -7.50 -15.34 3.24
CA ARG A 168 -8.90 -15.38 2.81
C ARG A 168 -9.88 -15.07 3.92
N SER A 169 -11.08 -14.62 3.53
CA SER A 169 -12.28 -14.45 4.36
C SER A 169 -12.01 -13.74 5.67
N GLY A 170 -11.44 -12.59 5.62
CA GLY A 170 -10.93 -11.91 6.79
C GLY A 170 -9.44 -11.65 6.63
N SER A 171 -9.02 -11.31 5.40
CA SER A 171 -7.65 -10.91 5.20
C SER A 171 -7.36 -9.66 6.03
N SER A 172 -6.44 -9.79 6.96
CA SER A 172 -5.81 -8.65 7.58
C SER A 172 -5.08 -7.89 6.48
N SER A 173 -5.64 -6.80 6.02
CA SER A 173 -4.93 -5.91 5.10
C SER A 173 -3.82 -5.24 5.88
N GLY A 174 -2.62 -5.83 5.86
CA GLY A 174 -1.41 -5.11 6.24
C GLY A 174 -1.27 -3.92 5.31
N ALA A 175 -1.02 -2.74 5.86
CA ALA A 175 -0.80 -1.55 5.06
C ALA A 175 0.70 -1.33 4.88
N PHE A 176 1.13 -1.17 3.65
CA PHE A 176 2.41 -0.56 3.31
C PHE A 176 2.16 0.79 2.65
N ASP A 177 3.13 1.70 2.76
CA ASP A 177 2.93 3.10 2.36
C ASP A 177 3.02 3.33 0.84
N VAL A 178 3.37 2.29 0.09
CA VAL A 178 3.46 2.35 -1.37
C VAL A 178 2.07 2.22 -1.97
N TRP A 179 1.54 3.33 -2.44
CA TRP A 179 0.27 3.35 -3.13
C TRP A 179 0.24 4.49 -4.14
N TRP A 180 0.31 4.15 -5.40
CA TRP A 180 0.35 5.16 -6.47
C TRP A 180 -1.01 5.47 -7.08
N ASP A 181 -2.06 4.72 -6.72
CA ASP A 181 -3.40 4.79 -7.33
C ASP A 181 -3.32 4.69 -8.87
N ALA A 182 -2.44 3.80 -9.34
CA ALA A 182 -2.06 3.65 -10.74
C ALA A 182 -2.47 2.29 -11.30
N ARG A 183 -3.57 1.76 -10.82
CA ARG A 183 -4.28 0.56 -11.23
C ARG A 183 -3.62 -0.76 -10.85
N SER A 184 -2.33 -0.97 -11.05
CA SER A 184 -1.60 -2.17 -10.61
C SER A 184 -1.14 -2.04 -9.15
N ASP A 185 -0.77 -3.17 -8.54
CA ASP A 185 -0.20 -3.19 -7.19
C ASP A 185 1.34 -3.15 -7.21
N TRP A 186 1.97 -3.26 -8.39
CA TRP A 186 3.42 -3.14 -8.59
C TRP A 186 4.24 -4.03 -7.66
N ASN A 187 3.82 -5.29 -7.48
CA ASN A 187 4.33 -6.18 -6.45
C ASN A 187 4.61 -7.62 -6.93
N ALA A 188 4.76 -7.84 -8.23
CA ALA A 188 5.16 -9.13 -8.79
C ALA A 188 6.59 -9.51 -8.37
N ASP A 189 6.90 -10.82 -8.31
CA ASP A 189 8.26 -11.27 -8.03
C ASP A 189 9.30 -10.65 -8.96
N ASN A 190 10.42 -10.22 -8.42
CA ASN A 190 11.53 -9.53 -9.10
C ASN A 190 11.16 -8.19 -9.76
N GLU A 191 9.96 -7.71 -9.61
CA GLU A 191 9.53 -6.45 -10.20
C GLU A 191 10.30 -5.28 -9.60
N LYS A 192 10.73 -4.39 -10.48
CA LYS A 192 11.29 -3.08 -10.19
C LYS A 192 10.34 -2.05 -10.74
N ALA A 193 9.88 -1.14 -9.91
CA ALA A 193 8.97 -0.11 -10.38
C ALA A 193 9.44 1.27 -9.91
N ALA A 194 9.09 2.29 -10.70
CA ALA A 194 9.39 3.69 -10.41
C ALA A 194 8.14 4.53 -10.64
N TYR A 195 7.98 5.55 -9.81
CA TYR A 195 6.92 6.54 -9.92
C TYR A 195 7.50 7.95 -9.86
N CYS A 196 7.02 8.83 -10.72
CA CYS A 196 7.24 10.26 -10.62
C CYS A 196 5.88 10.98 -10.64
N GLY A 197 5.74 12.01 -9.81
CA GLY A 197 4.51 12.77 -9.72
C GLY A 197 4.76 14.25 -9.42
N VAL A 198 3.86 15.08 -9.92
CA VAL A 198 3.83 16.52 -9.64
C VAL A 198 2.40 16.92 -9.29
N MET A 199 2.26 17.78 -8.29
CA MET A 199 1.01 18.41 -7.89
C MET A 199 1.23 19.92 -7.77
N ARG A 200 0.25 20.72 -8.18
CA ARG A 200 0.25 22.16 -8.01
C ARG A 200 -1.04 22.63 -7.37
N THR A 201 -0.94 23.48 -6.33
CA THR A 201 -2.10 24.27 -5.87
C THR A 201 -2.36 25.40 -6.88
N LEU A 202 -3.64 25.71 -7.11
CA LEU A 202 -4.07 26.65 -8.14
C LEU A 202 -4.61 27.97 -7.56
N ASP A 203 -4.37 28.23 -6.28
CA ASP A 203 -4.93 29.37 -5.55
C ASP A 203 -4.44 30.72 -6.10
N ASP A 204 -3.27 30.73 -6.76
CA ASP A 204 -2.72 31.90 -7.44
C ASP A 204 -3.23 32.08 -8.88
N LEU A 205 -3.91 31.10 -9.44
CA LEU A 205 -4.44 31.11 -10.81
C LEU A 205 -5.98 31.21 -10.88
N LEU A 206 -6.65 30.77 -9.82
CA LEU A 206 -8.10 30.72 -9.80
C LEU A 206 -8.68 31.67 -8.73
N PRO A 207 -9.85 32.28 -8.97
CA PRO A 207 -10.48 33.16 -7.98
C PRO A 207 -11.06 32.40 -6.76
N ILE A 208 -11.08 31.08 -6.82
CA ILE A 208 -11.60 30.19 -5.75
C ILE A 208 -10.43 29.38 -5.24
N ALA A 209 -10.11 29.53 -3.93
CA ALA A 209 -9.07 28.75 -3.26
C ALA A 209 -9.48 27.30 -3.03
N GLY A 210 -8.49 26.44 -2.88
CA GLY A 210 -8.68 25.02 -2.55
C GLY A 210 -8.55 24.07 -3.73
N PHE A 211 -8.30 24.58 -4.96
CA PHE A 211 -8.05 23.72 -6.11
C PHE A 211 -6.57 23.29 -6.19
N SER A 212 -6.36 22.05 -6.63
CA SER A 212 -5.05 21.54 -7.03
C SER A 212 -5.18 20.60 -8.23
N ALA A 213 -4.16 20.57 -9.07
CA ALA A 213 -4.08 19.65 -10.18
C ALA A 213 -2.70 18.96 -10.19
N GLY A 214 -2.67 17.70 -10.62
CA GLY A 214 -1.46 16.92 -10.66
C GLY A 214 -1.45 15.86 -11.73
N ALA A 215 -0.24 15.37 -12.02
CA ALA A 215 -0.03 14.26 -12.92
C ALA A 215 1.08 13.36 -12.37
N GLY A 216 1.02 12.08 -12.72
CA GLY A 216 2.01 11.09 -12.35
C GLY A 216 2.24 10.06 -13.43
N ALA A 217 3.38 9.39 -13.36
CA ALA A 217 3.71 8.25 -14.22
C ALA A 217 4.36 7.15 -13.38
N ALA A 218 3.92 5.91 -13.58
CA ALA A 218 4.48 4.72 -12.99
C ALA A 218 4.97 3.76 -14.07
N PHE A 219 6.09 3.09 -13.83
CA PHE A 219 6.71 2.10 -14.73
C PHE A 219 7.20 0.92 -13.93
N GLY A 220 6.76 -0.29 -14.29
CA GLY A 220 7.22 -1.57 -13.74
C GLY A 220 7.86 -2.44 -14.82
N PHE A 221 8.89 -3.18 -14.44
CA PHE A 221 9.60 -4.09 -15.33
C PHE A 221 10.26 -5.24 -14.57
N ASP A 222 10.66 -6.28 -15.29
CA ASP A 222 11.31 -7.49 -14.80
C ASP A 222 10.44 -8.38 -13.89
N GLY A 223 9.14 -8.12 -13.71
CA GLY A 223 8.28 -9.00 -12.93
C GLY A 223 8.26 -10.41 -13.53
N ARG A 224 8.41 -11.42 -12.67
CA ARG A 224 8.48 -12.83 -13.06
C ARG A 224 7.16 -13.53 -12.75
N GLY A 225 6.77 -14.46 -13.62
CA GLY A 225 5.66 -15.37 -13.42
C GLY A 225 6.09 -16.82 -13.56
N TYR A 226 5.41 -17.72 -12.85
CA TYR A 226 5.73 -19.14 -12.93
C TYR A 226 5.44 -19.71 -14.33
N GLY A 227 6.38 -20.49 -14.85
CA GLY A 227 6.20 -21.19 -16.12
C GLY A 227 6.25 -20.33 -17.39
N THR A 228 6.62 -19.06 -17.28
CA THR A 228 6.83 -18.17 -18.43
C THR A 228 8.24 -17.58 -18.45
N ALA A 229 8.80 -17.45 -19.65
CA ALA A 229 10.03 -16.71 -19.88
C ALA A 229 9.77 -15.20 -20.13
N GLU A 230 8.54 -14.82 -20.34
CA GLU A 230 8.16 -13.42 -20.52
C GLU A 230 8.11 -12.70 -19.15
N HIS A 231 8.74 -11.55 -19.08
CA HIS A 231 8.74 -10.71 -17.86
C HIS A 231 7.64 -9.65 -17.96
N LEU A 232 6.98 -9.39 -16.82
CA LEU A 232 6.01 -8.33 -16.70
C LEU A 232 6.65 -6.98 -17.04
N LYS A 233 5.96 -6.21 -17.87
CA LYS A 233 6.22 -4.80 -18.14
C LYS A 233 4.90 -4.08 -18.08
N GLU A 234 4.82 -3.07 -17.24
CA GLU A 234 3.60 -2.29 -17.09
C GLU A 234 3.91 -0.81 -16.91
N TRP A 235 2.96 0.05 -17.28
CA TRP A 235 3.08 1.47 -17.01
C TRP A 235 1.70 2.10 -16.86
N ALA A 236 1.65 3.21 -16.15
CA ALA A 236 0.45 4.00 -15.99
C ALA A 236 0.77 5.50 -16.04
N PHE A 237 -0.18 6.27 -16.57
CA PHE A 237 -0.24 7.72 -16.36
C PHE A 237 -1.47 8.06 -15.53
N THR A 238 -1.30 8.97 -14.57
CA THR A 238 -2.39 9.44 -13.73
C THR A 238 -2.57 10.94 -13.86
N PHE A 239 -3.81 11.39 -13.71
CA PHE A 239 -4.15 12.81 -13.62
C PHE A 239 -5.13 13.01 -12.47
N ASP A 240 -4.87 14.00 -11.63
CA ASP A 240 -5.70 14.38 -10.50
C ASP A 240 -6.18 15.82 -10.64
N LEU A 241 -7.46 16.04 -10.37
CA LEU A 241 -8.03 17.36 -10.10
C LEU A 241 -8.77 17.29 -8.78
N ASN A 242 -8.33 18.10 -7.82
CA ASN A 242 -8.88 18.11 -6.48
C ASN A 242 -9.41 19.49 -6.13
N TYR A 243 -10.50 19.51 -5.40
CA TYR A 243 -10.99 20.67 -4.68
C TYR A 243 -11.17 20.30 -3.21
N VAL A 244 -10.60 21.09 -2.31
CA VAL A 244 -10.82 20.99 -0.87
C VAL A 244 -11.37 22.31 -0.40
N LYS A 245 -12.55 22.31 0.20
CA LYS A 245 -13.18 23.52 0.70
C LYS A 245 -12.38 24.11 1.87
N PRO A 246 -11.81 25.34 1.72
CA PRO A 246 -10.85 25.86 2.68
C PRO A 246 -11.47 26.40 3.95
N ASP A 247 -12.77 26.74 3.95
CA ASP A 247 -13.45 27.42 5.06
C ASP A 247 -14.97 27.17 5.09
N GLY A 248 -15.61 27.61 6.17
CA GLY A 248 -17.08 27.63 6.35
C GLY A 248 -17.70 26.29 6.72
N PRO A 249 -19.03 26.12 6.56
CA PRO A 249 -19.78 24.99 7.13
C PRO A 249 -19.35 23.59 6.64
N LEU A 250 -18.67 23.51 5.51
CA LEU A 250 -18.17 22.27 4.95
C LEU A 250 -16.63 22.30 4.80
N GLU A 251 -15.95 23.04 5.66
CA GLU A 251 -14.49 23.09 5.68
C GLU A 251 -13.89 21.67 5.73
N GLY A 252 -12.89 21.40 4.88
CA GLY A 252 -12.31 20.06 4.71
C GLY A 252 -13.11 19.11 3.83
N GLY A 253 -14.32 19.51 3.40
CA GLY A 253 -15.03 18.76 2.36
C GLY A 253 -14.26 18.75 1.05
N PHE A 254 -14.30 17.65 0.31
CA PHE A 254 -13.50 17.54 -0.92
C PHE A 254 -14.25 16.87 -2.07
N VAL A 255 -13.82 17.23 -3.27
CA VAL A 255 -14.10 16.51 -4.52
C VAL A 255 -12.78 16.18 -5.18
N LYS A 256 -12.55 14.92 -5.49
CA LYS A 256 -11.38 14.45 -6.24
C LYS A 256 -11.84 13.76 -7.51
N LEU A 257 -11.35 14.20 -8.65
CA LEU A 257 -11.39 13.49 -9.92
C LEU A 257 -10.01 12.90 -10.17
N HIS A 258 -9.95 11.58 -10.37
CA HIS A 258 -8.73 10.84 -10.66
C HIS A 258 -8.92 10.02 -11.92
N TYR A 259 -8.02 10.18 -12.88
CA TYR A 259 -7.96 9.40 -14.11
C TYR A 259 -6.66 8.62 -14.16
N THR A 260 -6.75 7.35 -14.59
CA THR A 260 -5.59 6.50 -14.85
C THR A 260 -5.70 5.89 -16.24
N GLU A 261 -4.65 6.03 -17.02
CA GLU A 261 -4.36 5.24 -18.21
C GLU A 261 -3.36 4.17 -17.81
N TYR A 262 -3.75 2.89 -17.83
CA TYR A 262 -2.90 1.76 -17.50
C TYR A 262 -2.67 0.85 -18.70
N ARG A 263 -1.45 0.38 -18.87
CA ARG A 263 -1.04 -0.54 -19.93
C ARG A 263 -0.20 -1.68 -19.38
N ASN A 264 -0.64 -2.90 -19.69
CA ASN A 264 0.13 -4.11 -19.51
C ASN A 264 0.84 -4.43 -20.82
N GLY A 265 2.16 -4.50 -20.82
CA GLY A 265 3.00 -4.78 -22.00
C GLY A 265 3.33 -6.25 -22.20
N THR A 266 2.69 -7.17 -21.44
CA THR A 266 2.89 -8.63 -21.63
C THR A 266 1.78 -9.25 -22.47
N SER A 267 2.04 -10.41 -23.04
CA SER A 267 1.04 -11.24 -23.70
C SER A 267 0.19 -12.07 -22.71
N GLN A 268 0.54 -12.02 -21.42
CA GLN A 268 -0.11 -12.84 -20.39
C GLN A 268 -1.51 -12.32 -20.07
N PRO A 269 -2.48 -13.21 -19.82
CA PRO A 269 -3.80 -12.81 -19.43
C PRO A 269 -3.78 -12.16 -18.04
N SER A 270 -4.64 -11.16 -17.87
CA SER A 270 -4.93 -10.54 -16.58
C SER A 270 -5.35 -11.59 -15.56
N TRP A 271 -4.86 -11.45 -14.31
CA TRP A 271 -5.11 -12.38 -13.22
C TRP A 271 -4.67 -13.84 -13.50
N GLY A 272 -3.83 -14.03 -14.52
CA GLY A 272 -3.20 -15.30 -14.83
C GLY A 272 -1.85 -15.45 -14.13
N THR A 273 -0.80 -15.48 -14.94
CA THR A 273 0.61 -15.64 -14.50
C THR A 273 1.07 -14.56 -13.52
N TYR A 274 0.57 -13.32 -13.71
CA TYR A 274 0.82 -12.18 -12.82
C TYR A 274 -0.50 -11.76 -12.18
N ARG A 275 -0.73 -12.16 -10.94
CA ARG A 275 -2.04 -12.03 -10.28
C ARG A 275 -2.54 -10.60 -10.11
N ASN A 276 -1.64 -9.62 -10.05
CA ASN A 276 -1.98 -8.20 -9.89
C ASN A 276 -1.87 -7.40 -11.19
N ALA A 277 -1.41 -8.00 -12.26
CA ALA A 277 -1.38 -7.33 -13.55
C ALA A 277 -2.76 -7.34 -14.17
N PHE A 278 -3.29 -6.17 -14.38
CA PHE A 278 -4.56 -5.97 -15.06
C PHE A 278 -4.38 -6.00 -16.58
N GLN A 279 -5.48 -6.07 -17.30
CA GLN A 279 -5.46 -5.74 -18.72
C GLN A 279 -5.26 -4.24 -18.90
N SER A 280 -4.76 -3.86 -20.08
CA SER A 280 -4.70 -2.43 -20.45
C SER A 280 -6.08 -1.80 -20.40
N GLU A 281 -6.26 -0.78 -19.61
CA GLU A 281 -7.55 -0.16 -19.35
C GLU A 281 -7.46 1.31 -18.93
N HIS A 282 -8.59 1.97 -18.91
CA HIS A 282 -8.78 3.31 -18.36
C HIS A 282 -9.59 3.22 -17.07
N ASP A 283 -9.24 4.01 -16.09
CA ASP A 283 -10.00 4.13 -14.85
C ASP A 283 -10.29 5.60 -14.53
N LEU A 284 -11.55 5.90 -14.24
CA LEU A 284 -11.99 7.24 -13.83
C LEU A 284 -12.73 7.14 -12.51
N LYS A 285 -12.20 7.80 -11.50
CA LYS A 285 -12.77 7.83 -10.15
C LYS A 285 -13.21 9.24 -9.79
N LEU A 286 -14.43 9.35 -9.27
CA LEU A 286 -14.93 10.56 -8.61
C LEU A 286 -15.14 10.25 -7.13
N LEU A 287 -14.41 10.95 -6.27
CA LEU A 287 -14.54 10.82 -4.82
C LEU A 287 -15.07 12.12 -4.24
N ILE A 288 -16.08 12.02 -3.40
CA ILE A 288 -16.66 13.16 -2.68
C ILE A 288 -16.64 12.83 -1.20
N GLY A 289 -16.05 13.70 -0.41
CA GLY A 289 -16.05 13.61 1.05
C GLY A 289 -16.72 14.83 1.66
N ILE A 290 -17.70 14.60 2.53
CA ILE A 290 -18.41 15.67 3.24
C ILE A 290 -18.18 15.47 4.73
N PRO A 291 -17.48 16.40 5.41
CA PRO A 291 -17.32 16.33 6.85
C PRO A 291 -18.67 16.62 7.52
N PHE A 292 -18.99 15.87 8.55
CA PHE A 292 -20.12 16.15 9.44
C PHE A 292 -19.72 15.83 10.87
N SER A 293 -20.21 16.62 11.81
CA SER A 293 -20.14 16.35 13.24
C SER A 293 -21.54 15.99 13.74
N LEU A 294 -21.62 14.92 14.52
CA LEU A 294 -22.84 14.53 15.23
C LEU A 294 -22.87 15.19 16.60
#